data_82ac1ad6b072b5b3c0a6043f97e30784
#
_entry.id   82ac1ad6b072b5b3c0a6043f97e30784
#
_cell.length_a   1.000
_cell.length_b   1.000
_cell.length_c   1.000
_cell.angle_alpha   90.00
_cell.angle_beta   90.00
_cell.angle_gamma   90.00
#
_symmetry.space_group_name_H-M   'P 1'
#
loop_
_entity.id
_entity.type
_entity.pdbx_description
1 polymer ?
#
loop_
_entity_poly.entity_id
_entity_poly.type
_entity_poly.pdbx_seq_one_letter_code
_entity_poly.pdbx_strand_id
1 'polypeptide(L)'
;MIRIKPSTAKFNERAFNNFQKELGASLPIEYKKFLEKNNGGTPEGNIVELKNEEIKSFSVTDFFGINNMKINDLRSQYETYRERIPSRNIPICRAEGGNIVCLNIDNGLISLWDHDTELMDEDFLPANSCFKVASSLEEFLSFIKPYDHEDALDEYKVEDVWIDPDFLKELKSDKD
;
A
#
# COMPACT_ATOMS: atom_id res chain seq x y z
N MET A 1 16.67 -1.52 -7.30
CA MET A 1 15.21 -1.27 -7.45
C MET A 1 14.50 -2.57 -7.21
N ILE A 2 13.48 -2.59 -6.36
CA ILE A 2 12.72 -3.81 -6.04
C ILE A 2 12.05 -4.38 -7.29
N ARG A 3 11.97 -5.71 -7.35
CA ARG A 3 11.22 -6.38 -8.40
C ARG A 3 9.74 -6.43 -8.02
N ILE A 4 8.89 -6.12 -9.00
CA ILE A 4 7.44 -6.25 -8.88
C ILE A 4 7.00 -7.47 -9.67
N LYS A 5 6.31 -8.41 -9.03
CA LYS A 5 5.59 -9.48 -9.71
C LYS A 5 4.36 -8.87 -10.36
N PRO A 6 4.29 -8.79 -11.69
CA PRO A 6 3.20 -8.09 -12.36
C PRO A 6 1.85 -8.73 -12.07
N SER A 7 0.79 -7.93 -12.15
CA SER A 7 -0.59 -8.45 -12.16
C SER A 7 -0.80 -9.41 -13.35
N THR A 8 -1.72 -10.34 -13.19
CA THR A 8 -2.17 -11.22 -14.28
C THR A 8 -3.01 -10.48 -15.32
N ALA A 9 -3.64 -9.37 -14.93
CA ALA A 9 -4.37 -8.49 -15.85
C ALA A 9 -3.39 -7.66 -16.67
N LYS A 10 -3.57 -7.62 -17.99
CA LYS A 10 -2.73 -6.80 -18.85
C LYS A 10 -3.17 -5.34 -18.80
N PHE A 11 -2.21 -4.43 -18.91
CA PHE A 11 -2.49 -3.00 -19.08
C PHE A 11 -3.40 -2.77 -20.29
N ASN A 12 -4.41 -1.91 -20.10
CA ASN A 12 -5.36 -1.54 -21.14
C ASN A 12 -5.32 -0.03 -21.37
N GLU A 13 -4.74 0.40 -22.47
CA GLU A 13 -4.57 1.80 -22.85
C GLU A 13 -5.90 2.57 -22.91
N ARG A 14 -6.97 1.95 -23.42
CA ARG A 14 -8.29 2.59 -23.50
C ARG A 14 -8.87 2.83 -22.10
N ALA A 15 -8.77 1.84 -21.22
CA ALA A 15 -9.24 1.99 -19.84
C ALA A 15 -8.43 3.05 -19.08
N PHE A 16 -7.10 3.08 -19.27
CA PHE A 16 -6.23 4.11 -18.72
C PHE A 16 -6.62 5.52 -19.19
N ASN A 17 -6.81 5.71 -20.49
CA ASN A 17 -7.20 6.99 -21.06
C ASN A 17 -8.60 7.44 -20.58
N ASN A 18 -9.53 6.50 -20.38
CA ASN A 18 -10.84 6.81 -19.80
C ASN A 18 -10.69 7.25 -18.34
N PHE A 19 -9.87 6.59 -17.55
CA PHE A 19 -9.61 6.99 -16.17
C PHE A 19 -8.97 8.39 -16.08
N GLN A 20 -8.02 8.74 -16.94
CA GLN A 20 -7.47 10.11 -17.01
C GLN A 20 -8.55 11.16 -17.35
N LYS A 21 -9.48 10.84 -18.25
CA LYS A 21 -10.61 11.74 -18.56
C LYS A 21 -11.53 11.94 -17.35
N GLU A 22 -11.81 10.91 -16.58
CA GLU A 22 -12.58 10.98 -15.33
C GLU A 22 -11.88 11.82 -14.26
N LEU A 23 -10.56 11.70 -14.16
CA LEU A 23 -9.74 12.54 -13.27
C LEU A 23 -9.67 14.01 -13.73
N GLY A 24 -9.98 14.29 -14.99
CA GLY A 24 -9.76 15.60 -15.59
C GLY A 24 -8.28 15.99 -15.65
N ALA A 25 -7.38 15.02 -15.69
CA ALA A 25 -5.94 15.23 -15.66
C ALA A 25 -5.17 14.09 -16.31
N SER A 26 -3.95 14.38 -16.76
CA SER A 26 -2.98 13.36 -17.19
C SER A 26 -2.19 12.86 -16.00
N LEU A 27 -1.99 11.55 -15.94
CA LEU A 27 -1.14 10.94 -14.91
C LEU A 27 0.35 11.08 -15.28
N PRO A 28 1.26 11.14 -14.27
CA PRO A 28 2.69 11.22 -14.50
C PRO A 28 3.19 10.10 -15.42
N ILE A 29 4.10 10.44 -16.32
CA ILE A 29 4.60 9.50 -17.33
C ILE A 29 5.33 8.29 -16.71
N GLU A 30 6.00 8.50 -15.58
CA GLU A 30 6.64 7.40 -14.83
C GLU A 30 5.62 6.40 -14.30
N TYR A 31 4.47 6.89 -13.82
CA TYR A 31 3.40 6.02 -13.35
C TYR A 31 2.73 5.27 -14.50
N LYS A 32 2.52 5.92 -15.66
CA LYS A 32 2.07 5.24 -16.87
C LYS A 32 3.01 4.10 -17.27
N LYS A 33 4.31 4.36 -17.32
CA LYS A 33 5.33 3.33 -17.62
C LYS A 33 5.32 2.17 -16.62
N PHE A 34 5.09 2.47 -15.34
CA PHE A 34 4.93 1.45 -14.30
C PHE A 34 3.72 0.56 -14.59
N LEU A 35 2.57 1.15 -14.93
CA LEU A 35 1.35 0.41 -15.27
C LEU A 35 1.50 -0.40 -16.56
N GLU A 36 2.14 0.15 -17.60
CA GLU A 36 2.43 -0.57 -18.85
C GLU A 36 3.27 -1.83 -18.61
N LYS A 37 4.23 -1.74 -17.68
CA LYS A 37 5.13 -2.85 -17.35
C LYS A 37 4.51 -3.87 -16.42
N ASN A 38 3.81 -3.44 -15.37
CA ASN A 38 3.40 -4.28 -14.25
C ASN A 38 1.87 -4.39 -14.11
N ASN A 39 1.14 -3.35 -14.54
CA ASN A 39 -0.29 -3.15 -14.32
C ASN A 39 -0.73 -3.42 -12.86
N GLY A 40 -0.03 -2.78 -11.92
CA GLY A 40 -0.12 -3.09 -10.50
C GLY A 40 0.82 -4.23 -10.11
N GLY A 41 0.34 -5.15 -9.27
CA GLY A 41 1.11 -6.33 -8.86
C GLY A 41 1.72 -6.21 -7.48
N THR A 42 2.46 -7.24 -7.08
CA THR A 42 2.99 -7.41 -5.72
C THR A 42 4.50 -7.25 -5.73
N PRO A 43 5.09 -6.40 -4.87
CA PRO A 43 6.55 -6.29 -4.75
C PRO A 43 7.13 -7.55 -4.11
N GLU A 44 8.35 -7.95 -4.51
CA GLU A 44 9.07 -9.11 -3.92
C GLU A 44 9.63 -8.79 -2.53
N GLY A 45 9.57 -7.54 -2.10
CA GLY A 45 9.77 -7.08 -0.73
C GLY A 45 8.63 -6.18 -0.34
N ASN A 46 8.38 -6.02 0.95
CA ASN A 46 7.21 -5.29 1.41
C ASN A 46 7.51 -4.21 2.46
N ILE A 47 8.72 -4.11 2.97
CA ILE A 47 9.07 -3.12 3.98
C ILE A 47 9.56 -1.84 3.31
N VAL A 48 8.91 -0.73 3.61
CA VAL A 48 9.32 0.63 3.23
C VAL A 48 10.03 1.23 4.44
N GLU A 49 11.32 1.51 4.32
CA GLU A 49 12.09 2.18 5.37
C GLU A 49 12.31 3.65 5.01
N LEU A 50 11.95 4.52 5.93
CA LEU A 50 12.08 5.97 5.79
C LEU A 50 13.10 6.53 6.78
N LYS A 51 13.77 7.60 6.37
CA LYS A 51 14.68 8.37 7.23
C LYS A 51 13.98 9.63 7.74
N ASN A 52 12.74 9.50 8.22
CA ASN A 52 12.03 10.63 8.82
C ASN A 52 11.66 10.32 10.28
N GLU A 53 11.26 11.34 11.04
CA GLU A 53 10.94 11.20 12.46
C GLU A 53 9.48 10.80 12.68
N GLU A 54 8.59 11.04 11.72
CA GLU A 54 7.15 10.79 11.85
C GLU A 54 6.80 9.35 11.54
N ILE A 55 7.37 8.79 10.44
CA ILE A 55 7.16 7.41 10.03
C ILE A 55 8.51 6.77 9.78
N LYS A 56 8.86 5.74 10.56
CA LYS A 56 10.13 5.01 10.41
C LYS A 56 10.04 3.92 9.33
N SER A 57 8.98 3.13 9.39
CA SER A 57 8.74 2.05 8.43
C SER A 57 7.25 1.70 8.37
N PHE A 58 6.84 1.10 7.26
CA PHE A 58 5.52 0.49 7.08
C PHE A 58 5.60 -0.60 6.01
N SER A 59 4.63 -1.51 5.98
CA SER A 59 4.57 -2.55 4.96
C SER A 59 3.62 -2.16 3.83
N VAL A 60 3.96 -2.59 2.61
CA VAL A 60 3.09 -2.50 1.43
C VAL A 60 2.76 -3.90 0.91
N THR A 61 1.60 -4.05 0.25
CA THR A 61 1.19 -5.35 -0.28
C THR A 61 1.04 -5.33 -1.79
N ASP A 62 -0.03 -4.70 -2.31
CA ASP A 62 -0.36 -4.73 -3.72
C ASP A 62 -0.44 -3.33 -4.32
N PHE A 63 0.24 -3.14 -5.44
CA PHE A 63 0.01 -1.99 -6.31
C PHE A 63 -1.28 -2.17 -7.10
N PHE A 64 -2.04 -1.10 -7.25
CA PHE A 64 -3.28 -1.10 -8.02
C PHE A 64 -2.99 -0.95 -9.52
N GLY A 65 -3.80 -1.63 -10.33
CA GLY A 65 -3.66 -1.63 -11.79
C GLY A 65 -4.96 -1.24 -12.50
N ILE A 66 -4.87 -0.96 -13.79
CA ILE A 66 -6.02 -0.60 -14.63
C ILE A 66 -6.69 -1.88 -15.15
N ASN A 67 -8.04 -1.92 -15.07
CA ASN A 67 -8.84 -3.04 -15.55
C ASN A 67 -8.43 -4.37 -14.89
N ASN A 68 -8.22 -4.31 -13.60
CA ASN A 68 -7.82 -5.43 -12.76
C ASN A 68 -9.03 -6.02 -12.00
N MET A 69 -8.81 -7.00 -11.13
CA MET A 69 -9.85 -7.42 -10.18
C MET A 69 -10.24 -6.25 -9.28
N LYS A 70 -11.52 -6.14 -8.93
CA LYS A 70 -12.07 -4.97 -8.20
C LYS A 70 -11.24 -4.54 -7.00
N ILE A 71 -10.71 -5.49 -6.22
CA ILE A 71 -9.90 -5.21 -5.04
C ILE A 71 -8.55 -4.56 -5.36
N ASN A 72 -8.01 -4.77 -6.56
CA ASN A 72 -6.74 -4.23 -7.03
C ASN A 72 -6.92 -3.35 -8.27
N ASP A 73 -8.16 -2.94 -8.58
CA ASP A 73 -8.46 -2.04 -9.68
C ASP A 73 -8.31 -0.58 -9.25
N LEU A 74 -7.42 0.14 -9.91
CA LEU A 74 -7.07 1.53 -9.59
C LEU A 74 -8.28 2.45 -9.57
N ARG A 75 -9.19 2.31 -10.55
CA ARG A 75 -10.40 3.13 -10.63
C ARG A 75 -11.34 2.86 -9.46
N SER A 76 -11.56 1.58 -9.14
CA SER A 76 -12.39 1.18 -8.01
C SER A 76 -11.82 1.67 -6.68
N GLN A 77 -10.49 1.62 -6.53
CA GLN A 77 -9.83 2.15 -5.33
C GLN A 77 -9.93 3.69 -5.27
N TYR A 78 -9.76 4.38 -6.40
CA TYR A 78 -9.94 5.82 -6.45
C TYR A 78 -11.37 6.23 -6.04
N GLU A 79 -12.40 5.57 -6.54
CA GLU A 79 -13.79 5.82 -6.15
C GLU A 79 -14.03 5.61 -4.64
N THR A 80 -13.31 4.65 -4.04
CA THR A 80 -13.40 4.36 -2.60
C THR A 80 -12.76 5.44 -1.74
N TYR A 81 -11.61 5.97 -2.17
CA TYR A 81 -10.78 6.85 -1.32
C TYR A 81 -10.79 8.33 -1.70
N ARG A 82 -11.31 8.72 -2.87
CA ARG A 82 -11.21 10.10 -3.40
C ARG A 82 -11.72 11.20 -2.48
N GLU A 83 -12.68 10.90 -1.58
CA GLU A 83 -13.23 11.86 -0.63
C GLU A 83 -12.49 11.83 0.72
N ARG A 84 -11.60 10.85 0.93
CA ARG A 84 -10.84 10.63 2.15
C ARG A 84 -9.37 11.02 2.03
N ILE A 85 -8.82 11.00 0.83
CA ILE A 85 -7.45 11.43 0.53
C ILE A 85 -7.43 12.88 0.00
N PRO A 86 -6.31 13.61 0.14
CA PRO A 86 -6.20 14.98 -0.38
C PRO A 86 -6.54 15.06 -1.87
N SER A 87 -7.17 16.16 -2.28
CA SER A 87 -7.45 16.41 -3.69
C SER A 87 -6.19 16.28 -4.55
N ARG A 88 -6.35 15.88 -5.81
CA ARG A 88 -5.23 15.65 -6.74
C ARG A 88 -4.32 14.49 -6.37
N ASN A 89 -4.73 13.62 -5.43
CA ASN A 89 -4.07 12.35 -5.14
C ASN A 89 -4.89 11.18 -5.67
N ILE A 90 -4.19 10.11 -6.07
CA ILE A 90 -4.78 8.82 -6.41
C ILE A 90 -4.15 7.73 -5.55
N PRO A 91 -4.91 6.73 -5.09
CA PRO A 91 -4.35 5.57 -4.41
C PRO A 91 -3.55 4.74 -5.41
N ILE A 92 -2.33 4.33 -5.07
CA ILE A 92 -1.49 3.53 -5.98
C ILE A 92 -1.09 2.18 -5.41
N CYS A 93 -1.07 2.04 -4.08
CA CYS A 93 -0.64 0.83 -3.41
C CYS A 93 -1.33 0.70 -2.05
N ARG A 94 -1.63 -0.52 -1.65
CA ARG A 94 -2.14 -0.82 -0.31
C ARG A 94 -0.98 -0.94 0.68
N ALA A 95 -1.13 -0.31 1.85
CA ALA A 95 -0.24 -0.46 2.98
C ALA A 95 -0.91 -1.25 4.12
N GLU A 96 -0.13 -1.62 5.11
CA GLU A 96 -0.63 -2.30 6.32
C GLU A 96 -1.66 -1.46 7.07
N GLY A 97 -2.42 -2.13 7.94
CA GLY A 97 -3.37 -1.47 8.81
C GLY A 97 -4.55 -0.81 8.10
N GLY A 98 -4.74 -0.98 6.79
CA GLY A 98 -5.78 -0.29 6.00
C GLY A 98 -5.30 1.03 5.40
N ASN A 99 -4.04 1.39 5.59
CA ASN A 99 -3.41 2.58 5.04
C ASN A 99 -3.20 2.48 3.52
N ILE A 100 -3.04 3.61 2.86
CA ILE A 100 -2.92 3.69 1.40
C ILE A 100 -1.74 4.58 1.00
N VAL A 101 -0.92 4.08 0.10
CA VAL A 101 0.09 4.91 -0.59
C VAL A 101 -0.59 5.65 -1.73
N CYS A 102 -0.42 6.96 -1.74
CA CYS A 102 -1.02 7.88 -2.70
C CYS A 102 0.05 8.52 -3.59
N LEU A 103 -0.33 8.79 -4.84
CA LEU A 103 0.45 9.56 -5.81
C LEU A 103 -0.28 10.88 -6.09
N ASN A 104 0.41 11.99 -5.92
CA ASN A 104 -0.09 13.29 -6.36
C ASN A 104 0.10 13.42 -7.88
N ILE A 105 -1.00 13.67 -8.59
CA ILE A 105 -1.03 13.67 -10.07
C ILE A 105 -0.37 14.92 -10.70
N ASP A 106 -0.18 16.00 -9.95
CA ASP A 106 0.39 17.24 -10.47
C ASP A 106 1.92 17.27 -10.36
N ASN A 107 2.49 16.70 -9.30
CA ASN A 107 3.91 16.80 -9.00
C ASN A 107 4.63 15.45 -8.80
N GLY A 108 3.89 14.32 -8.82
CA GLY A 108 4.46 12.99 -8.67
C GLY A 108 4.85 12.61 -7.23
N LEU A 109 4.54 13.46 -6.24
CA LEU A 109 4.86 13.20 -4.84
C LEU A 109 4.12 11.97 -4.35
N ILE A 110 4.81 11.13 -3.57
CA ILE A 110 4.24 9.96 -2.92
C ILE A 110 4.01 10.26 -1.44
N SER A 111 2.83 9.92 -0.95
CA SER A 111 2.46 10.05 0.46
C SER A 111 1.79 8.77 0.98
N LEU A 112 1.87 8.55 2.28
CA LEU A 112 1.09 7.55 3.00
C LEU A 112 -0.13 8.25 3.59
N TRP A 113 -1.32 7.79 3.25
CA TRP A 113 -2.55 8.15 3.94
C TRP A 113 -2.78 7.16 5.08
N ASP A 114 -2.88 7.70 6.29
CA ASP A 114 -3.11 6.95 7.52
C ASP A 114 -4.58 7.10 7.95
N HIS A 115 -5.32 6.00 7.90
CA HIS A 115 -6.74 5.99 8.20
C HIS A 115 -7.04 6.18 9.69
N ASP A 116 -6.10 5.86 10.57
CA ASP A 116 -6.30 6.02 12.02
C ASP A 116 -6.29 7.50 12.42
N THR A 117 -5.49 8.32 11.73
CA THR A 117 -5.46 9.78 11.96
C THR A 117 -6.71 10.47 11.43
N GLU A 118 -7.41 9.88 10.45
CA GLU A 118 -8.70 10.40 9.94
C GLU A 118 -9.78 10.41 11.02
N LEU A 119 -9.78 9.43 11.92
CA LEU A 119 -10.81 9.25 12.94
C LEU A 119 -10.62 10.17 14.16
N MET A 120 -9.46 10.83 14.28
CA MET A 120 -9.10 11.65 15.46
C MET A 120 -9.38 13.15 15.27
N ASP A 121 -9.73 13.58 14.06
CA ASP A 121 -9.94 15.00 13.77
C ASP A 121 -11.43 15.32 13.63
N GLU A 122 -11.99 16.10 14.58
CA GLU A 122 -13.38 16.57 14.51
C GLU A 122 -13.62 17.49 13.30
N ASP A 123 -12.55 18.17 12.83
CA ASP A 123 -12.52 18.99 11.62
C ASP A 123 -11.75 18.24 10.51
N PHE A 124 -12.24 17.07 10.11
CA PHE A 124 -11.56 16.22 9.13
C PHE A 124 -11.07 16.98 7.90
N LEU A 125 -9.76 17.14 7.82
CA LEU A 125 -9.06 17.64 6.65
C LEU A 125 -8.19 16.51 6.07
N PRO A 126 -8.50 16.00 4.87
CA PRO A 126 -7.74 14.91 4.26
C PRO A 126 -6.22 15.12 4.23
N ALA A 127 -5.79 16.39 4.18
CA ALA A 127 -4.36 16.74 4.19
C ALA A 127 -3.65 16.37 5.49
N ASN A 128 -4.33 16.34 6.62
CA ASN A 128 -3.73 16.05 7.93
C ASN A 128 -3.44 14.55 8.12
N SER A 129 -4.08 13.69 7.32
CA SER A 129 -3.90 12.23 7.39
C SER A 129 -2.88 11.71 6.37
N CYS A 130 -2.14 12.60 5.69
CA CYS A 130 -1.18 12.24 4.65
C CYS A 130 0.24 12.69 5.00
N PHE A 131 1.15 11.71 5.08
CA PHE A 131 2.57 11.90 5.36
C PHE A 131 3.39 11.74 4.10
N LYS A 132 4.31 12.68 3.84
CA LYS A 132 5.22 12.58 2.69
C LYS A 132 6.15 11.39 2.84
N VAL A 133 6.22 10.56 1.79
CA VAL A 133 7.06 9.36 1.73
C VAL A 133 8.23 9.56 0.77
N ALA A 134 7.96 9.99 -0.47
CA ALA A 134 8.97 10.14 -1.50
C ALA A 134 8.60 11.27 -2.48
N SER A 135 9.60 11.80 -3.21
CA SER A 135 9.41 12.87 -4.19
C SER A 135 9.02 12.33 -5.57
N SER A 136 9.13 11.02 -5.79
CA SER A 136 8.77 10.35 -7.03
C SER A 136 8.44 8.88 -6.80
N LEU A 137 7.77 8.25 -7.78
CA LEU A 137 7.53 6.81 -7.75
C LEU A 137 8.84 6.00 -7.76
N GLU A 138 9.84 6.43 -8.51
CA GLU A 138 11.14 5.75 -8.57
C GLU A 138 11.84 5.75 -7.21
N GLU A 139 11.84 6.89 -6.53
CA GLU A 139 12.38 7.03 -5.16
C GLU A 139 11.61 6.11 -4.20
N PHE A 140 10.28 6.13 -4.23
CA PHE A 140 9.46 5.25 -3.40
C PHE A 140 9.79 3.77 -3.61
N LEU A 141 9.88 3.32 -4.87
CA LEU A 141 10.23 1.93 -5.18
C LEU A 141 11.64 1.54 -4.69
N SER A 142 12.54 2.51 -4.53
CA SER A 142 13.89 2.27 -4.00
C SER A 142 13.91 2.06 -2.46
N PHE A 143 12.89 2.52 -1.77
CA PHE A 143 12.74 2.36 -0.31
C PHE A 143 12.16 0.99 0.07
N ILE A 144 11.54 0.28 -0.87
CA ILE A 144 10.96 -1.04 -0.61
C ILE A 144 12.09 -2.07 -0.53
N LYS A 145 12.19 -2.75 0.60
CA LYS A 145 13.19 -3.80 0.87
C LYS A 145 12.53 -5.17 1.05
N PRO A 146 13.25 -6.26 0.78
CA PRO A 146 12.83 -7.60 1.18
C PRO A 146 12.59 -7.63 2.70
N TYR A 147 11.61 -8.41 3.13
CA TYR A 147 11.49 -8.76 4.53
C TYR A 147 12.62 -9.72 4.89
N ASP A 148 13.51 -9.31 5.78
CA ASP A 148 14.56 -10.18 6.28
C ASP A 148 14.03 -11.02 7.43
N HIS A 149 13.83 -12.31 7.16
CA HIS A 149 13.34 -13.25 8.17
C HIS A 149 14.40 -13.56 9.24
N GLU A 150 15.67 -13.34 8.94
CA GLU A 150 16.75 -13.66 9.89
C GLU A 150 16.76 -12.65 11.06
N ASP A 151 16.57 -11.37 10.79
CA ASP A 151 16.52 -10.35 11.83
C ASP A 151 15.27 -10.48 12.75
N ALA A 152 14.14 -10.97 12.22
CA ALA A 152 12.91 -11.12 12.99
C ALA A 152 12.93 -12.31 13.97
N LEU A 153 13.73 -13.33 13.68
CA LEU A 153 13.83 -14.53 14.54
C LEU A 153 14.81 -14.35 15.70
N ASP A 154 15.79 -13.45 15.57
CA ASP A 154 16.78 -13.20 16.64
C ASP A 154 16.25 -12.31 17.77
N GLU A 155 15.21 -11.50 17.53
CA GLU A 155 14.62 -10.62 18.55
C GLU A 155 13.60 -11.32 19.46
N TYR A 156 13.02 -12.44 19.05
CA TYR A 156 12.03 -13.18 19.82
C TYR A 156 12.53 -14.56 20.24
N LYS A 157 13.34 -14.62 21.31
CA LYS A 157 13.49 -15.86 22.06
C LYS A 157 12.23 -16.10 22.86
N VAL A 158 11.39 -17.01 22.40
CA VAL A 158 10.29 -17.53 23.22
C VAL A 158 10.92 -18.37 24.34
N GLU A 159 11.15 -17.76 25.50
CA GLU A 159 11.75 -18.41 26.65
C GLU A 159 10.76 -19.32 27.40
N ASP A 160 9.44 -18.97 27.33
CA ASP A 160 8.40 -19.76 27.96
C ASP A 160 7.04 -19.55 27.27
N VAL A 161 6.29 -20.64 27.08
CA VAL A 161 4.91 -20.59 26.57
C VAL A 161 4.00 -21.13 27.65
N TRP A 162 3.29 -20.24 28.35
CA TRP A 162 2.23 -20.68 29.24
C TRP A 162 0.98 -21.03 28.43
N ILE A 163 0.54 -22.28 28.54
CA ILE A 163 -0.72 -22.76 27.95
C ILE A 163 -1.67 -23.09 29.08
N ASP A 164 -2.88 -22.56 29.01
CA ASP A 164 -3.93 -22.86 30.00
C ASP A 164 -4.13 -24.37 30.12
N PRO A 165 -3.98 -24.96 31.35
CA PRO A 165 -4.15 -26.39 31.55
C PRO A 165 -5.54 -26.92 31.19
N ASP A 166 -6.59 -26.11 31.27
CA ASP A 166 -7.95 -26.50 30.92
C ASP A 166 -8.14 -26.54 29.39
N PHE A 167 -7.53 -25.63 28.64
CA PHE A 167 -7.44 -25.69 27.18
C PHE A 167 -6.75 -26.97 26.69
N LEU A 168 -5.68 -27.41 27.36
CA LEU A 168 -5.01 -28.68 27.05
C LEU A 168 -5.87 -29.92 27.31
N LYS A 169 -6.81 -29.85 28.27
CA LYS A 169 -7.77 -30.93 28.53
C LYS A 169 -8.83 -31.02 27.43
N GLU A 170 -9.35 -29.88 26.98
CA GLU A 170 -10.30 -29.82 25.87
C GLU A 170 -9.72 -30.41 24.58
N LEU A 171 -8.48 -30.05 24.20
CA LEU A 171 -7.80 -30.60 23.03
C LEU A 171 -7.57 -32.12 23.08
N LYS A 172 -7.55 -32.73 24.28
CA LYS A 172 -7.40 -34.17 24.44
C LYS A 172 -8.74 -34.91 24.44
N SER A 173 -9.85 -34.24 24.78
CA SER A 173 -11.19 -34.83 24.81
C SER A 173 -11.84 -34.95 23.42
N ASP A 174 -11.37 -34.22 22.41
CA ASP A 174 -11.90 -34.29 21.03
C ASP A 174 -11.25 -35.41 20.16
N LYS A 175 -10.49 -36.31 20.78
CA LYS A 175 -9.79 -37.41 20.10
C LYS A 175 -10.29 -38.82 20.43
N ASP A 176 -11.40 -38.95 21.14
CA ASP A 176 -12.03 -40.25 21.45
C ASP A 176 -13.40 -40.38 20.68
#